data_b51dfa12ec7579f5f4cc1d131d461cb3
#
_entry.id   b51dfa12ec7579f5f4cc1d131d461cb3
#
_cell.length_a   1.000
_cell.length_b   1.000
_cell.length_c   1.000
_cell.angle_alpha   90.00
_cell.angle_beta   90.00
_cell.angle_gamma   90.00
#
_symmetry.space_group_name_H-M   'P 1'
#
loop_
_entity.id
_entity.type
_entity.pdbx_description
1 polymer ?
#
loop_
_entity_poly.entity_id
_entity_poly.type
_entity_poly.pdbx_seq_one_letter_code
_entity_poly.pdbx_strand_id
1 'polypeptide(L)'
;PGETPPQAFRTPVHCAEMSDDGLVYDCDRPSNRISIFQRDGTFVSEHIIAPATLSQGSTWDLDFSPDEAQTWMYLADGQNMKVYVIRRETMEVVYSFGDGGRQPGLFFAVHSIAVDSDGNIYTTETYEGKRIQKFTFMGMAEVSGNTGAPWPADRRRGGD
;
A
#
# COMPACT_ATOMS: atom_id res chain seq x y z
N PRO A 1 23.58 -8.16 2.40
CA PRO A 1 23.71 -8.46 3.81
C PRO A 1 24.53 -7.38 4.47
N GLY A 2 23.92 -6.59 5.36
CA GLY A 2 24.62 -5.64 6.20
C GLY A 2 25.09 -4.36 5.54
N GLU A 3 24.61 -4.02 4.38
CA GLU A 3 24.88 -2.72 3.81
C GLU A 3 24.07 -1.65 4.53
N THR A 4 24.74 -0.54 4.76
CA THR A 4 24.15 0.66 5.32
C THR A 4 22.87 0.99 4.59
N PRO A 5 21.76 1.26 5.31
CA PRO A 5 20.51 1.64 4.67
C PRO A 5 20.79 2.78 3.69
N PRO A 6 20.08 2.85 2.59
CA PRO A 6 20.26 3.94 1.67
C PRO A 6 20.10 5.25 2.43
N GLN A 7 21.17 6.00 2.53
CA GLN A 7 21.26 7.22 3.33
C GLN A 7 20.43 8.37 2.74
N ALA A 8 19.84 8.15 1.57
CA ALA A 8 19.09 9.18 0.87
C ALA A 8 17.70 8.68 0.51
N PHE A 9 16.70 9.30 1.10
CA PHE A 9 15.34 9.23 0.62
C PHE A 9 15.16 10.05 -0.65
N ARG A 10 14.23 9.66 -1.48
CA ARG A 10 13.78 10.50 -2.60
C ARG A 10 12.68 11.47 -2.14
N THR A 11 12.51 12.54 -2.87
CA THR A 11 11.48 13.53 -2.59
C THR A 11 10.18 13.22 -3.35
N PRO A 12 9.04 13.16 -2.66
CA PRO A 12 8.84 13.33 -1.23
C PRO A 12 8.95 12.03 -0.44
N VAL A 13 9.45 12.11 0.80
CA VAL A 13 9.13 11.15 1.86
C VAL A 13 7.70 11.42 2.26
N HIS A 14 6.81 10.43 2.20
CA HIS A 14 5.38 10.74 2.09
C HIS A 14 4.55 10.37 3.31
N CYS A 15 4.90 9.31 4.01
CA CYS A 15 4.26 8.93 5.27
C CYS A 15 5.29 8.60 6.35
N ALA A 16 4.88 8.62 7.59
CA ALA A 16 5.63 8.10 8.73
C ALA A 16 4.62 7.60 9.77
N GLU A 17 4.40 6.29 9.80
CA GLU A 17 3.41 5.65 10.66
C GLU A 17 4.08 4.79 11.73
N MET A 18 3.51 4.79 12.92
CA MET A 18 4.07 4.06 14.06
C MET A 18 3.19 2.87 14.41
N SER A 19 3.79 1.68 14.47
CA SER A 19 3.11 0.50 14.97
C SER A 19 3.10 0.44 16.51
N ASP A 20 2.18 -0.33 17.07
CA ASP A 20 2.00 -0.45 18.51
C ASP A 20 3.22 -1.06 19.22
N ASP A 21 3.97 -1.91 18.52
CA ASP A 21 5.24 -2.48 19.00
C ASP A 21 6.43 -1.51 18.88
N GLY A 22 6.19 -0.29 18.40
CA GLY A 22 7.12 0.82 18.43
C GLY A 22 8.09 0.90 17.26
N LEU A 23 7.77 0.27 16.15
CA LEU A 23 8.48 0.48 14.89
C LEU A 23 7.89 1.67 14.13
N VAL A 24 8.72 2.38 13.39
CA VAL A 24 8.35 3.49 12.51
C VAL A 24 8.47 3.02 11.08
N TYR A 25 7.38 3.13 10.34
CA TYR A 25 7.29 2.78 8.92
C TYR A 25 7.28 4.06 8.10
N ASP A 26 8.22 4.19 7.20
CA ASP A 26 8.39 5.33 6.33
C ASP A 26 8.05 5.00 4.88
N CYS A 27 7.32 5.89 4.21
CA CYS A 27 7.00 5.76 2.79
C CYS A 27 7.97 6.60 1.93
N ASP A 28 9.05 6.00 1.47
CA ASP A 28 9.88 6.60 0.42
C ASP A 28 9.23 6.39 -0.95
N ARG A 29 8.23 7.22 -1.20
CA ARG A 29 7.27 7.06 -2.29
C ARG A 29 7.91 6.88 -3.67
N PRO A 30 8.80 7.76 -4.15
CA PRO A 30 9.37 7.62 -5.48
C PRO A 30 10.33 6.44 -5.63
N SER A 31 10.73 5.84 -4.52
CA SER A 31 11.55 4.62 -4.50
C SER A 31 10.72 3.34 -4.44
N ASN A 32 9.39 3.44 -4.39
CA ASN A 32 8.48 2.31 -4.19
C ASN A 32 8.79 1.54 -2.90
N ARG A 33 9.25 2.23 -1.86
CA ARG A 33 9.90 1.62 -0.72
C ARG A 33 9.20 1.99 0.58
N ILE A 34 9.05 0.98 1.45
CA ILE A 34 8.77 1.16 2.88
C ILE A 34 10.07 0.87 3.61
N SER A 35 10.55 1.82 4.41
CA SER A 35 11.70 1.65 5.30
C SER A 35 11.21 1.58 6.74
N ILE A 36 11.77 0.66 7.52
CA ILE A 36 11.35 0.40 8.90
C ILE A 36 12.51 0.76 9.83
N PHE A 37 12.19 1.49 10.88
CA PHE A 37 13.14 1.99 11.87
C PHE A 37 12.66 1.71 13.29
N GLN A 38 13.60 1.66 14.23
CA GLN A 38 13.31 1.84 15.65
C GLN A 38 12.98 3.31 15.93
N ARG A 39 12.36 3.60 17.08
CA ARG A 39 12.05 4.98 17.51
C ARG A 39 13.28 5.88 17.64
N ASP A 40 14.44 5.33 17.88
CA ASP A 40 15.70 6.07 17.97
C ASP A 40 16.37 6.35 16.62
N GLY A 41 15.72 5.92 15.53
CA GLY A 41 16.19 6.07 14.16
C GLY A 41 17.10 4.92 13.68
N THR A 42 17.31 3.89 14.49
CA THR A 42 18.05 2.70 14.07
C THR A 42 17.29 1.98 12.96
N PHE A 43 17.94 1.76 11.82
CA PHE A 43 17.37 1.06 10.69
C PHE A 43 17.13 -0.43 10.99
N VAL A 44 15.98 -0.93 10.61
CA VAL A 44 15.58 -2.33 10.76
C VAL A 44 15.58 -3.06 9.42
N SER A 45 14.79 -2.59 8.46
CA SER A 45 14.66 -3.24 7.15
C SER A 45 14.05 -2.29 6.12
N GLU A 46 14.09 -2.69 4.86
CA GLU A 46 13.39 -2.02 3.77
C GLU A 46 12.71 -3.03 2.85
N HIS A 47 11.58 -2.63 2.27
CA HIS A 47 10.77 -3.49 1.40
C HIS A 47 10.25 -2.71 0.20
N ILE A 48 10.42 -3.27 -0.98
CA ILE A 48 9.95 -2.67 -2.23
C ILE A 48 8.55 -3.19 -2.54
N ILE A 49 7.60 -2.28 -2.72
CA ILE A 49 6.22 -2.61 -3.06
C ILE A 49 5.93 -2.13 -4.49
N ALA A 50 5.42 -3.03 -5.32
CA ALA A 50 5.13 -2.76 -6.73
C ALA A 50 6.34 -2.13 -7.49
N PRO A 51 7.46 -2.84 -7.62
CA PRO A 51 8.76 -2.30 -8.07
C PRO A 51 8.73 -1.72 -9.49
N ALA A 52 7.77 -2.10 -10.31
CA ALA A 52 7.60 -1.59 -11.68
C ALA A 52 6.87 -0.23 -11.75
N THR A 53 6.45 0.32 -10.61
CA THR A 53 5.76 1.61 -10.59
C THR A 53 6.71 2.72 -10.95
N LEU A 54 6.30 3.52 -11.93
CA LEU A 54 7.03 4.70 -12.39
C LEU A 54 6.43 5.99 -11.83
N SER A 55 7.05 7.12 -12.20
CA SER A 55 6.56 8.47 -11.89
C SER A 55 6.49 8.75 -10.39
N GLN A 56 5.29 8.80 -9.80
CA GLN A 56 5.10 9.20 -8.40
C GLN A 56 5.46 8.10 -7.39
N GLY A 57 5.65 6.86 -7.85
CA GLY A 57 5.90 5.71 -6.99
C GLY A 57 4.65 5.15 -6.30
N SER A 58 4.81 4.04 -5.57
CA SER A 58 3.70 3.22 -5.08
C SER A 58 3.37 3.42 -3.59
N THR A 59 4.31 3.87 -2.77
CA THR A 59 4.12 3.92 -1.32
C THR A 59 3.68 5.32 -0.88
N TRP A 60 2.35 5.55 -0.88
CA TRP A 60 1.81 6.88 -0.59
C TRP A 60 1.47 7.07 0.88
N ASP A 61 0.71 6.16 1.46
CA ASP A 61 0.31 6.22 2.86
C ASP A 61 -0.06 4.83 3.36
N LEU A 62 0.09 4.56 4.64
CA LEU A 62 -0.23 3.25 5.20
C LEU A 62 -0.88 3.37 6.56
N ASP A 63 -1.64 2.33 6.94
CA ASP A 63 -2.17 2.15 8.28
C ASP A 63 -2.30 0.66 8.60
N PHE A 64 -2.51 0.34 9.86
CA PHE A 64 -2.49 -1.02 10.37
C PHE A 64 -3.87 -1.54 10.73
N SER A 65 -4.04 -2.87 10.72
CA SER A 65 -5.23 -3.49 11.29
C SER A 65 -5.30 -3.30 12.80
N PRO A 66 -6.52 -3.24 13.39
CA PRO A 66 -6.70 -2.91 14.80
C PRO A 66 -6.48 -4.09 15.74
N ASP A 67 -6.10 -5.26 15.23
CA ASP A 67 -5.77 -6.41 16.08
C ASP A 67 -4.45 -6.17 16.83
N GLU A 68 -4.31 -6.76 18.01
CA GLU A 68 -3.15 -6.57 18.91
C GLU A 68 -1.80 -6.77 18.21
N ALA A 69 -1.73 -7.69 17.27
CA ALA A 69 -0.51 -7.97 16.51
C ALA A 69 -0.34 -7.01 15.29
N GLN A 70 -1.36 -6.21 14.98
CA GLN A 70 -1.40 -5.43 13.74
C GLN A 70 -0.99 -6.29 12.54
N THR A 71 -1.67 -7.44 12.41
CA THR A 71 -1.32 -8.51 11.46
C THR A 71 -1.27 -8.01 10.02
N TRP A 72 -2.11 -7.05 9.70
CA TRP A 72 -2.25 -6.50 8.36
C TRP A 72 -1.82 -5.03 8.33
N MET A 73 -1.22 -4.67 7.23
CA MET A 73 -0.92 -3.30 6.88
C MET A 73 -1.62 -2.99 5.54
N TYR A 74 -2.25 -1.85 5.47
CA TYR A 74 -2.94 -1.37 4.28
C TYR A 74 -2.15 -0.22 3.69
N LEU A 75 -1.76 -0.35 2.43
CA LEU A 75 -0.94 0.64 1.75
C LEU A 75 -1.72 1.27 0.59
N ALA A 76 -1.90 2.56 0.65
CA ALA A 76 -2.45 3.36 -0.45
C ALA A 76 -1.39 3.57 -1.54
N ASP A 77 -1.76 3.27 -2.78
CA ASP A 77 -0.95 3.51 -3.97
C ASP A 77 -1.73 4.40 -4.95
N GLY A 78 -1.48 5.69 -4.86
CA GLY A 78 -2.15 6.67 -5.71
C GLY A 78 -1.73 6.61 -7.18
N GLN A 79 -0.54 6.11 -7.46
CA GLN A 79 -0.05 5.98 -8.83
C GLN A 79 -0.73 4.82 -9.58
N ASN A 80 -0.87 3.67 -8.94
CA ASN A 80 -1.52 2.51 -9.53
C ASN A 80 -3.02 2.43 -9.17
N MET A 81 -3.53 3.40 -8.39
CA MET A 81 -4.94 3.50 -8.00
C MET A 81 -5.45 2.26 -7.26
N LYS A 82 -4.65 1.80 -6.29
CA LYS A 82 -4.89 0.57 -5.52
C LYS A 82 -4.67 0.77 -4.03
N VAL A 83 -5.25 -0.14 -3.27
CA VAL A 83 -4.84 -0.39 -1.88
C VAL A 83 -4.30 -1.81 -1.82
N TYR A 84 -3.09 -1.97 -1.31
CA TYR A 84 -2.49 -3.27 -1.04
C TYR A 84 -2.78 -3.71 0.39
N VAL A 85 -3.07 -4.99 0.57
CA VAL A 85 -3.13 -5.66 1.87
C VAL A 85 -1.85 -6.46 2.03
N ILE A 86 -1.07 -6.10 3.02
CA ILE A 86 0.27 -6.62 3.26
C ILE A 86 0.26 -7.36 4.60
N ARG A 87 0.80 -8.57 4.64
CA ARG A 87 1.08 -9.26 5.90
C ARG A 87 2.27 -8.57 6.57
N ARG A 88 2.03 -7.89 7.69
CA ARG A 88 3.04 -7.03 8.33
C ARG A 88 4.31 -7.80 8.71
N GLU A 89 4.19 -9.01 9.26
CA GLU A 89 5.33 -9.82 9.69
C GLU A 89 6.31 -10.16 8.55
N THR A 90 5.79 -10.45 7.37
CA THR A 90 6.60 -10.90 6.21
C THR A 90 6.76 -9.84 5.14
N MET A 91 6.03 -8.74 5.23
CA MET A 91 5.91 -7.69 4.21
C MET A 91 5.43 -8.22 2.85
N GLU A 92 4.73 -9.37 2.85
CA GLU A 92 4.16 -9.98 1.66
C GLU A 92 2.84 -9.28 1.29
N VAL A 93 2.72 -8.85 0.04
CA VAL A 93 1.45 -8.39 -0.52
C VAL A 93 0.57 -9.61 -0.77
N VAL A 94 -0.47 -9.78 0.06
CA VAL A 94 -1.38 -10.93 -0.03
C VAL A 94 -2.63 -10.64 -0.85
N TYR A 95 -2.99 -9.37 -0.99
CA TYR A 95 -4.18 -8.94 -1.73
C TYR A 95 -4.04 -7.49 -2.19
N SER A 96 -4.84 -7.09 -3.16
CA SER A 96 -5.04 -5.69 -3.49
C SER A 96 -6.46 -5.46 -4.01
N PHE A 97 -6.98 -4.27 -3.79
CA PHE A 97 -8.27 -3.87 -4.32
C PHE A 97 -8.24 -2.45 -4.89
N GLY A 98 -9.26 -2.13 -5.65
CA GLY A 98 -9.35 -0.89 -6.39
C GLY A 98 -8.70 -0.97 -7.77
N ASP A 99 -9.06 -0.03 -8.60
CA ASP A 99 -8.51 0.22 -9.94
C ASP A 99 -8.84 1.66 -10.33
N GLY A 100 -8.32 2.13 -11.45
CA GLY A 100 -8.60 3.48 -11.94
C GLY A 100 -10.06 3.72 -12.27
N GLY A 101 -10.68 4.73 -11.66
CA GLY A 101 -12.07 5.09 -11.95
C GLY A 101 -12.72 5.97 -10.89
N ARG A 102 -13.99 6.30 -11.13
CA ARG A 102 -14.78 7.19 -10.26
C ARG A 102 -15.97 6.51 -9.58
N GLN A 103 -16.27 5.25 -9.91
CA GLN A 103 -17.32 4.49 -9.23
C GLN A 103 -16.87 4.13 -7.80
N PRO A 104 -17.80 3.88 -6.88
CA PRO A 104 -17.46 3.35 -5.56
C PRO A 104 -16.57 2.10 -5.68
N GLY A 105 -15.50 2.04 -4.88
CA GLY A 105 -14.52 0.97 -4.92
C GLY A 105 -13.39 1.13 -5.95
N LEU A 106 -13.51 2.09 -6.88
CA LEU A 106 -12.43 2.51 -7.76
C LEU A 106 -11.77 3.79 -7.25
N PHE A 107 -10.55 4.09 -7.68
CA PHE A 107 -9.78 5.22 -7.19
C PHE A 107 -9.33 6.17 -8.31
N PHE A 108 -9.14 7.42 -7.91
CA PHE A 108 -8.37 8.40 -8.66
C PHE A 108 -7.33 9.01 -7.73
N ALA A 109 -6.09 8.51 -7.82
CA ALA A 109 -4.99 8.93 -6.95
C ALA A 109 -5.35 8.88 -5.45
N VAL A 110 -5.65 7.66 -4.95
CA VAL A 110 -5.82 7.42 -3.52
C VAL A 110 -4.58 7.92 -2.78
N HIS A 111 -4.79 8.77 -1.76
CA HIS A 111 -3.70 9.55 -1.19
C HIS A 111 -3.40 9.16 0.26
N SER A 112 -4.41 9.19 1.11
CA SER A 112 -4.29 8.79 2.50
C SER A 112 -5.25 7.66 2.83
N ILE A 113 -4.88 6.89 3.84
CA ILE A 113 -5.63 5.76 4.34
C ILE A 113 -5.68 5.81 5.87
N ALA A 114 -6.80 5.38 6.44
CA ALA A 114 -6.96 5.21 7.88
C ALA A 114 -7.82 3.98 8.16
N VAL A 115 -7.58 3.33 9.28
CA VAL A 115 -8.32 2.15 9.73
C VAL A 115 -8.94 2.44 11.10
N ASP A 116 -10.24 2.17 11.27
CA ASP A 116 -10.87 2.31 12.56
C ASP A 116 -10.77 1.01 13.40
N SER A 117 -11.20 1.11 14.65
CA SER A 117 -11.17 -0.02 15.60
C SER A 117 -12.04 -1.21 15.20
N ASP A 118 -12.97 -1.03 14.27
CA ASP A 118 -13.80 -2.09 13.71
C ASP A 118 -13.18 -2.72 12.45
N GLY A 119 -12.01 -2.22 12.01
CA GLY A 119 -11.30 -2.66 10.81
C GLY A 119 -11.82 -2.05 9.52
N ASN A 120 -12.69 -1.04 9.58
CA ASN A 120 -13.12 -0.33 8.38
C ASN A 120 -12.00 0.55 7.86
N ILE A 121 -11.82 0.57 6.54
CA ILE A 121 -10.81 1.36 5.86
C ILE A 121 -11.45 2.63 5.31
N TYR A 122 -10.80 3.75 5.54
CA TYR A 122 -11.15 5.05 4.98
C TYR A 122 -10.02 5.53 4.07
N THR A 123 -10.37 5.99 2.88
CA THR A 123 -9.40 6.52 1.93
C THR A 123 -9.77 7.91 1.48
N THR A 124 -8.78 8.77 1.30
CA THR A 124 -8.97 10.06 0.63
C THR A 124 -8.30 10.05 -0.74
N GLU A 125 -8.81 10.84 -1.65
CA GLU A 125 -8.27 10.97 -2.99
C GLU A 125 -7.83 12.40 -3.27
N THR A 126 -6.66 12.56 -3.86
CA THR A 126 -6.10 13.85 -4.25
C THR A 126 -6.38 14.17 -5.72
N TYR A 127 -5.85 15.31 -6.17
CA TYR A 127 -6.07 15.85 -7.53
C TYR A 127 -7.57 15.90 -7.87
N GLU A 128 -7.95 15.29 -8.97
CA GLU A 128 -9.34 15.28 -9.46
C GLU A 128 -10.23 14.22 -8.78
N GLY A 129 -9.68 13.40 -7.90
CA GLY A 129 -10.45 12.42 -7.10
C GLY A 129 -11.47 13.11 -6.22
N LYS A 130 -11.01 14.03 -5.37
CA LYS A 130 -11.85 14.94 -4.56
C LYS A 130 -12.92 14.23 -3.75
N ARG A 131 -12.61 13.07 -3.17
CA ARG A 131 -13.58 12.30 -2.37
C ARG A 131 -12.92 11.56 -1.22
N ILE A 132 -13.76 11.10 -0.30
CA ILE A 132 -13.47 10.10 0.71
C ILE A 132 -14.32 8.87 0.43
N GLN A 133 -13.75 7.67 0.65
CA GLN A 133 -14.48 6.42 0.61
C GLN A 133 -14.32 5.66 1.92
N LYS A 134 -15.37 4.95 2.33
CA LYS A 134 -15.33 3.98 3.43
C LYS A 134 -15.52 2.58 2.86
N PHE A 135 -14.64 1.67 3.25
CA PHE A 135 -14.76 0.24 2.98
C PHE A 135 -15.07 -0.47 4.30
N THR A 136 -16.26 -1.04 4.39
CA THR A 136 -16.69 -1.74 5.61
C THR A 136 -16.04 -3.11 5.69
N PHE A 137 -15.43 -3.42 6.82
CA PHE A 137 -14.88 -4.75 7.08
C PHE A 137 -16.00 -5.77 7.26
N MET A 138 -16.00 -6.81 6.47
CA MET A 138 -17.04 -7.86 6.47
C MET A 138 -16.53 -9.19 7.03
N GLY A 139 -15.30 -9.21 7.56
CA GLY A 139 -14.64 -10.41 8.03
C GLY A 139 -13.53 -10.90 7.10
N MET A 140 -12.79 -11.88 7.59
CA MET A 140 -11.73 -12.54 6.84
C MET A 140 -12.31 -13.66 5.97
N ALA A 141 -11.80 -13.77 4.75
CA ALA A 141 -12.13 -14.86 3.83
C ALA A 141 -10.85 -15.40 3.19
N GLU A 142 -10.87 -16.64 2.76
CA GLU A 142 -9.80 -17.15 1.91
C GLU A 142 -9.81 -16.38 0.59
N VAL A 143 -8.62 -15.96 0.15
CA VAL A 143 -8.46 -15.36 -1.17
C VAL A 143 -8.63 -16.47 -2.21
N SER A 144 -9.85 -16.65 -2.70
CA SER A 144 -10.07 -17.50 -3.87
C SER A 144 -9.41 -16.82 -5.07
N GLY A 145 -8.44 -17.51 -5.69
CA GLY A 145 -7.61 -16.97 -6.75
C GLY A 145 -8.39 -16.18 -7.81
N ASN A 146 -7.86 -15.04 -8.20
CA ASN A 146 -8.36 -14.11 -9.21
C ASN A 146 -9.47 -13.15 -8.75
N THR A 147 -9.11 -12.17 -7.94
CA THR A 147 -9.98 -11.05 -7.58
C THR A 147 -9.87 -9.85 -8.53
N GLY A 148 -9.18 -9.98 -9.61
CA GLY A 148 -9.14 -9.03 -10.72
C GLY A 148 -9.47 -9.75 -12.02
N ALA A 149 -10.13 -9.07 -12.96
CA ALA A 149 -10.22 -9.59 -14.32
C ALA A 149 -8.78 -9.86 -14.80
N PRO A 150 -8.42 -11.10 -15.15
CA PRO A 150 -7.09 -11.36 -15.64
C PRO A 150 -6.89 -10.48 -16.88
N TRP A 151 -5.87 -9.66 -16.84
CA TRP A 151 -5.41 -9.02 -18.06
C TRP A 151 -5.17 -10.14 -19.06
N PRO A 152 -5.78 -10.14 -20.26
CA PRO A 152 -5.64 -11.25 -21.18
C PRO A 152 -4.16 -11.43 -21.51
N ALA A 153 -3.57 -12.49 -20.98
CA ALA A 153 -2.15 -12.78 -21.09
C ALA A 153 -1.74 -13.16 -22.52
N ASP A 154 -2.66 -13.23 -23.45
CA ASP A 154 -2.35 -13.61 -24.81
C ASP A 154 -3.27 -12.96 -25.86
N ARG A 155 -2.98 -11.71 -26.19
CA ARG A 155 -3.19 -11.26 -27.56
C ARG A 155 -1.86 -11.34 -28.29
N ARG A 156 -1.33 -12.52 -28.47
CA ARG A 156 -0.43 -12.73 -29.59
C ARG A 156 -1.25 -12.35 -30.83
N ARG A 157 -0.81 -11.30 -31.49
CA ARG A 157 -1.31 -10.99 -32.81
C ARG A 157 -1.09 -12.25 -33.64
N GLY A 158 -2.18 -12.92 -33.99
CA GLY A 158 -2.16 -13.88 -35.05
C GLY A 158 -1.63 -13.10 -36.28
N GLY A 159 -0.43 -13.43 -36.68
CA GLY A 159 0.05 -13.04 -37.98
C GLY A 159 -0.69 -13.92 -39.00
N ASP A 160 -1.19 -13.31 -39.99
CA ASP A 160 -1.19 -13.73 -41.38
C ASP A 160 -1.06 -12.47 -42.25
#